data_4ee9ad4422d601db9404af34df422f8c
#
_entry.id   4ee9ad4422d601db9404af34df422f8c
#
_cell.length_a   1.000
_cell.length_b   1.000
_cell.length_c   1.000
_cell.angle_alpha   90.00
_cell.angle_beta   90.00
_cell.angle_gamma   90.00
#
_symmetry.space_group_name_H-M   'P 1'
#
loop_
_entity.id
_entity.type
_entity.pdbx_description
1 polymer ?
#
loop_
_entity_poly.entity_id
_entity_poly.type
_entity_poly.pdbx_seq_one_letter_code
_entity_poly.pdbx_strand_id
1 'polypeptide(L)'
;MKQYKLIDNALGWLTFLIAAFVYCSTIEPTASFWDCPEFIVTGYKLEIGHPPGAPFFMLVANLFSHFASNASEVARMVNTMSALLSATCILFLFWTITHLTRKLILKDWSE
;
A
#
# COMPACT_ATOMS: atom_id res chain seq x y z
N MET A 1 -25.86 11.15 -11.94
CA MET A 1 -25.24 10.00 -11.23
C MET A 1 -23.99 9.40 -11.90
N LYS A 2 -24.02 9.11 -13.23
CA LYS A 2 -22.83 8.57 -13.94
C LYS A 2 -21.60 9.49 -13.87
N GLN A 3 -21.78 10.80 -14.06
CA GLN A 3 -20.69 11.78 -13.99
C GLN A 3 -20.04 11.86 -12.60
N TYR A 4 -20.85 11.84 -11.52
CA TYR A 4 -20.33 11.84 -10.15
C TYR A 4 -19.43 10.64 -9.92
N LYS A 5 -19.86 9.41 -10.27
CA LYS A 5 -19.05 8.21 -10.10
C LYS A 5 -17.73 8.27 -10.89
N LEU A 6 -17.78 8.86 -12.09
CA LEU A 6 -16.58 9.02 -12.90
C LEU A 6 -15.59 9.98 -12.25
N ILE A 7 -16.06 11.12 -11.77
CA ILE A 7 -15.23 12.13 -11.09
C ILE A 7 -14.67 11.56 -9.77
N ASP A 8 -15.51 10.92 -8.96
CA ASP A 8 -15.12 10.32 -7.69
C ASP A 8 -14.02 9.26 -7.88
N ASN A 9 -14.18 8.39 -8.87
CA ASN A 9 -13.17 7.40 -9.22
C ASN A 9 -11.88 8.07 -9.74
N ALA A 10 -11.99 9.07 -10.61
CA ALA A 10 -10.83 9.76 -11.15
C ALA A 10 -10.03 10.48 -10.06
N LEU A 11 -10.72 11.16 -9.13
CA LEU A 11 -10.09 11.83 -8.00
C LEU A 11 -9.47 10.82 -7.01
N GLY A 12 -10.13 9.69 -6.77
CA GLY A 12 -9.58 8.61 -5.94
C GLY A 12 -8.26 8.09 -6.52
N TRP A 13 -8.22 7.77 -7.81
CA TRP A 13 -7.00 7.33 -8.47
C TRP A 13 -5.93 8.41 -8.53
N LEU A 14 -6.30 9.69 -8.71
CA LEU A 14 -5.35 10.80 -8.62
C LEU A 14 -4.72 10.89 -7.23
N THR A 15 -5.53 10.75 -6.18
CA THR A 15 -5.05 10.73 -4.79
C THR A 15 -4.08 9.57 -4.56
N PHE A 16 -4.39 8.37 -5.08
CA PHE A 16 -3.49 7.22 -5.04
C PHE A 16 -2.15 7.52 -5.74
N LEU A 17 -2.18 8.08 -6.95
CA LEU A 17 -0.97 8.39 -7.70
C LEU A 17 -0.08 9.40 -6.99
N ILE A 18 -0.66 10.44 -6.39
CA ILE A 18 0.08 11.42 -5.59
C ILE A 18 0.72 10.75 -4.37
N ALA A 19 -0.05 9.95 -3.63
CA ALA A 19 0.45 9.22 -2.45
C ALA A 19 1.55 8.23 -2.84
N ALA A 20 1.36 7.44 -3.89
CA ALA A 20 2.34 6.48 -4.39
C ALA A 20 3.63 7.17 -4.82
N PHE A 21 3.54 8.31 -5.52
CA PHE A 21 4.69 9.09 -5.94
C PHE A 21 5.49 9.59 -4.72
N VAL A 22 4.82 10.21 -3.75
CA VAL A 22 5.46 10.74 -2.54
C VAL A 22 6.11 9.60 -1.75
N TYR A 23 5.39 8.51 -1.49
CA TYR A 23 5.91 7.39 -0.70
C TYR A 23 7.07 6.70 -1.39
N CYS A 24 6.96 6.39 -2.68
CA CYS A 24 8.04 5.75 -3.43
C CYS A 24 9.27 6.66 -3.59
N SER A 25 9.09 7.98 -3.60
CA SER A 25 10.20 8.94 -3.66
C SER A 25 10.95 9.07 -2.35
N THR A 26 10.34 8.71 -1.24
CA THR A 26 10.87 8.90 0.12
C THR A 26 11.16 7.58 0.86
N ILE A 27 10.99 6.43 0.20
CA ILE A 27 11.31 5.14 0.82
C ILE A 27 12.79 5.04 1.17
N GLU A 28 13.08 4.34 2.27
CA GLU A 28 14.43 3.91 2.58
C GLU A 28 14.89 2.86 1.54
N PRO A 29 16.04 3.06 0.86
CA PRO A 29 16.51 2.10 -0.13
C PRO A 29 17.10 0.82 0.49
N THR A 30 17.40 0.85 1.79
CA THR A 30 18.03 -0.24 2.54
C THR A 30 17.13 -0.71 3.68
N ALA A 31 17.64 -1.62 4.50
CA ALA A 31 16.98 -2.02 5.73
C ALA A 31 17.07 -0.89 6.76
N SER A 32 15.92 -0.44 7.25
CA SER A 32 15.81 0.54 8.33
C SER A 32 16.09 -0.09 9.70
N PHE A 33 15.82 0.64 10.76
CA PHE A 33 16.02 0.16 12.14
C PHE A 33 14.91 -0.78 12.61
N TRP A 34 15.13 -1.39 13.77
CA TRP A 34 14.17 -2.23 14.49
C TRP A 34 13.89 -3.55 13.76
N ASP A 35 12.63 -3.91 13.62
CA ASP A 35 12.21 -5.18 13.03
C ASP A 35 12.26 -5.21 11.49
N CYS A 36 12.49 -4.06 10.84
CA CYS A 36 12.48 -3.95 9.39
C CYS A 36 13.43 -4.93 8.68
N PRO A 37 14.70 -5.08 9.11
CA PRO A 37 15.61 -6.07 8.53
C PRO A 37 15.09 -7.50 8.64
N GLU A 38 14.48 -7.86 9.77
CA GLU A 38 13.91 -9.18 9.99
C GLU A 38 12.78 -9.45 9.00
N PHE A 39 11.82 -8.54 8.87
CA PHE A 39 10.72 -8.65 7.91
C PHE A 39 11.19 -8.75 6.47
N ILE A 40 12.25 -8.04 6.08
CA ILE A 40 12.83 -8.10 4.73
C ILE A 40 13.45 -9.48 4.49
N VAL A 41 14.28 -9.98 5.42
CA VAL A 41 14.99 -11.26 5.27
C VAL A 41 14.03 -12.43 5.30
N THR A 42 13.12 -12.46 6.27
CA THR A 42 12.14 -13.55 6.40
C THR A 42 11.14 -13.55 5.24
N GLY A 43 10.74 -12.39 4.73
CA GLY A 43 9.95 -12.29 3.51
C GLY A 43 10.70 -12.82 2.29
N TYR A 44 11.94 -12.41 2.10
CA TYR A 44 12.77 -12.86 0.97
C TYR A 44 12.98 -14.39 0.95
N LYS A 45 13.25 -14.97 2.11
CA LYS A 45 13.55 -16.40 2.24
C LYS A 45 12.33 -17.28 2.54
N LEU A 46 11.14 -16.70 2.75
CA LEU A 46 9.93 -17.37 3.24
C LEU A 46 10.18 -18.09 4.58
N GLU A 47 10.85 -17.41 5.49
CA GLU A 47 11.11 -17.89 6.84
C GLU A 47 10.06 -17.35 7.82
N ILE A 48 10.02 -17.93 9.02
CA ILE A 48 9.13 -17.47 10.10
C ILE A 48 9.90 -16.47 10.95
N GLY A 49 9.35 -15.24 11.06
CA GLY A 49 9.85 -14.25 12.01
C GLY A 49 9.43 -14.52 13.45
N HIS A 50 9.79 -13.61 14.36
CA HIS A 50 9.40 -13.72 15.77
C HIS A 50 7.85 -13.70 15.94
N PRO A 51 7.32 -14.33 17.00
CA PRO A 51 5.88 -14.33 17.26
C PRO A 51 5.30 -12.92 17.41
N PRO A 52 4.06 -12.68 16.91
CA PRO A 52 3.10 -13.64 16.37
C PRO A 52 3.31 -14.03 14.89
N GLY A 53 4.34 -13.48 14.22
CA GLY A 53 4.56 -13.68 12.78
C GLY A 53 3.61 -12.86 11.88
N ALA A 54 3.90 -12.83 10.59
CA ALA A 54 3.12 -12.11 9.58
C ALA A 54 3.07 -12.89 8.26
N PRO A 55 2.41 -14.04 8.19
CA PRO A 55 2.49 -14.95 7.05
C PRO A 55 2.04 -14.31 5.73
N PHE A 56 0.97 -13.50 5.75
CA PHE A 56 0.50 -12.80 4.56
C PHE A 56 1.54 -11.79 4.06
N PHE A 57 2.12 -11.01 4.97
CA PHE A 57 3.19 -10.08 4.63
C PHE A 57 4.38 -10.82 3.99
N MET A 58 4.80 -11.95 4.57
CA MET A 58 5.92 -12.75 4.06
C MET A 58 5.70 -13.22 2.62
N LEU A 59 4.48 -13.68 2.30
CA LEU A 59 4.12 -14.11 0.94
C LEU A 59 4.18 -12.95 -0.06
N VAL A 60 3.61 -11.81 0.29
CA VAL A 60 3.60 -10.63 -0.61
C VAL A 60 5.02 -10.04 -0.73
N ALA A 61 5.78 -9.96 0.36
CA ALA A 61 7.16 -9.50 0.34
C ALA A 61 8.05 -10.42 -0.50
N ASN A 62 7.87 -11.74 -0.41
CA ASN A 62 8.57 -12.69 -1.26
C ASN A 62 8.26 -12.44 -2.74
N LEU A 63 6.98 -12.28 -3.10
CA LEU A 63 6.60 -11.98 -4.48
C LEU A 63 7.30 -10.71 -4.99
N PHE A 64 7.32 -9.64 -4.19
CA PHE A 64 7.99 -8.39 -4.58
C PHE A 64 9.51 -8.54 -4.64
N SER A 65 10.11 -9.37 -3.81
CA SER A 65 11.56 -9.62 -3.82
C SER A 65 12.06 -10.21 -5.14
N HIS A 66 11.20 -10.91 -5.89
CA HIS A 66 11.55 -11.46 -7.21
C HIS A 66 11.74 -10.39 -8.29
N PHE A 67 11.29 -9.14 -8.06
CA PHE A 67 11.57 -8.03 -8.95
C PHE A 67 12.95 -7.38 -8.70
N ALA A 68 13.67 -7.80 -7.65
CA ALA A 68 15.03 -7.36 -7.40
C ALA A 68 16.01 -8.04 -8.36
N SER A 69 16.92 -7.26 -8.96
CA SER A 69 17.94 -7.79 -9.85
C SER A 69 19.06 -8.53 -9.10
N ASN A 70 19.24 -8.19 -7.83
CA ASN A 70 20.25 -8.79 -6.95
C ASN A 70 19.82 -8.67 -5.49
N ALA A 71 20.53 -9.38 -4.59
CA ALA A 71 20.19 -9.42 -3.17
C ALA A 71 20.21 -8.05 -2.47
N SER A 72 21.02 -7.10 -2.95
CA SER A 72 21.12 -5.76 -2.36
C SER A 72 19.89 -4.89 -2.65
N GLU A 73 19.11 -5.23 -3.67
CA GLU A 73 17.89 -4.50 -4.03
C GLU A 73 16.62 -5.05 -3.37
N VAL A 74 16.70 -6.21 -2.71
CA VAL A 74 15.54 -6.84 -2.06
C VAL A 74 14.89 -5.91 -1.05
N ALA A 75 15.67 -5.25 -0.21
CA ALA A 75 15.15 -4.29 0.76
C ALA A 75 14.33 -3.18 0.10
N ARG A 76 14.85 -2.61 -0.98
CA ARG A 76 14.16 -1.58 -1.76
C ARG A 76 12.84 -2.09 -2.36
N MET A 77 12.81 -3.31 -2.87
CA MET A 77 11.59 -3.90 -3.43
C MET A 77 10.52 -4.14 -2.36
N VAL A 78 10.89 -4.65 -1.20
CA VAL A 78 9.96 -4.86 -0.08
C VAL A 78 9.46 -3.52 0.48
N ASN A 79 10.32 -2.51 0.58
CA ASN A 79 9.91 -1.16 1.00
C ASN A 79 8.99 -0.50 -0.04
N THR A 80 9.25 -0.70 -1.33
CA THR A 80 8.35 -0.25 -2.41
C THR A 80 6.97 -0.91 -2.30
N MET A 81 6.92 -2.21 -2.02
CA MET A 81 5.66 -2.91 -1.73
C MET A 81 4.89 -2.21 -0.61
N SER A 82 5.54 -1.93 0.52
CA SER A 82 4.92 -1.25 1.66
C SER A 82 4.41 0.15 1.30
N ALA A 83 5.17 0.90 0.50
CA ALA A 83 4.79 2.21 -0.01
C ALA A 83 3.53 2.14 -0.88
N LEU A 84 3.45 1.19 -1.81
CA LEU A 84 2.30 0.99 -2.70
C LEU A 84 1.06 0.53 -1.93
N LEU A 85 1.21 -0.37 -0.97
CA LEU A 85 0.10 -0.80 -0.10
C LEU A 85 -0.41 0.35 0.76
N SER A 86 0.47 1.20 1.28
CA SER A 86 0.10 2.41 2.02
C SER A 86 -0.67 3.40 1.12
N ALA A 87 -0.22 3.61 -0.12
CA ALA A 87 -0.95 4.44 -1.08
C ALA A 87 -2.35 3.85 -1.40
N THR A 88 -2.48 2.54 -1.46
CA THR A 88 -3.76 1.86 -1.64
C THR A 88 -4.70 2.11 -0.44
N CYS A 89 -4.18 2.16 0.78
CA CYS A 89 -4.98 2.55 1.95
C CYS A 89 -5.52 3.98 1.81
N ILE A 90 -4.73 4.92 1.28
CA ILE A 90 -5.19 6.30 1.00
C ILE A 90 -6.33 6.31 -0.03
N LEU A 91 -6.22 5.50 -1.09
CA LEU A 91 -7.29 5.34 -2.08
C LEU A 91 -8.61 4.87 -1.44
N PHE A 92 -8.55 3.80 -0.64
CA PHE A 92 -9.74 3.29 0.04
C PHE A 92 -10.28 4.25 1.09
N LEU A 93 -9.41 4.98 1.78
CA LEU A 93 -9.83 6.02 2.71
C LEU A 93 -10.60 7.14 1.97
N PHE A 94 -10.09 7.59 0.83
CA PHE A 94 -10.77 8.58 -0.01
C PHE A 94 -12.19 8.10 -0.37
N TRP A 95 -12.32 6.89 -0.93
CA TRP A 95 -13.64 6.38 -1.31
C TRP A 95 -14.55 6.12 -0.10
N THR A 96 -14.00 5.75 1.03
CA THR A 96 -14.78 5.59 2.27
C THR A 96 -15.37 6.94 2.71
N ILE A 97 -14.55 7.99 2.72
CA ILE A 97 -14.99 9.34 3.11
C ILE A 97 -16.07 9.84 2.14
N THR A 98 -15.83 9.76 0.84
CA THR A 98 -16.79 10.26 -0.17
C THR A 98 -18.10 9.48 -0.12
N HIS A 99 -18.05 8.16 0.07
CA HIS A 99 -19.22 7.31 0.21
C HIS A 99 -20.03 7.62 1.47
N LEU A 100 -19.36 7.77 2.63
CA LEU A 100 -20.02 8.11 3.88
C LEU A 100 -20.61 9.52 3.84
N THR A 101 -19.85 10.49 3.33
CA THR A 101 -20.33 11.87 3.18
C THR A 101 -21.60 11.91 2.31
N ARG A 102 -21.59 11.20 1.21
CA ARG A 102 -22.76 11.10 0.35
C ARG A 102 -23.96 10.50 1.07
N LYS A 103 -23.79 9.41 1.82
CA LYS A 103 -24.88 8.80 2.56
C LYS A 103 -25.44 9.68 3.67
N LEU A 104 -24.57 10.43 4.35
CA LEU A 104 -24.97 11.22 5.50
C LEU A 104 -25.59 12.57 5.09
N ILE A 105 -25.02 13.23 4.06
CA ILE A 105 -25.44 14.58 3.66
C ILE A 105 -26.54 14.53 2.60
N LEU A 106 -26.48 13.57 1.68
CA LEU A 106 -27.42 13.44 0.57
C LEU A 106 -28.44 12.32 0.81
N LYS A 107 -28.91 12.17 2.03
CA LYS A 107 -29.87 11.12 2.44
C LYS A 107 -31.13 11.12 1.58
N ASP A 108 -31.53 12.25 1.04
CA ASP A 108 -32.72 12.44 0.21
C ASP A 108 -32.51 12.05 -1.28
N TRP A 109 -31.33 11.57 -1.66
CA TRP A 109 -31.00 11.21 -3.06
C TRP A 109 -31.01 9.69 -3.31
N SER A 110 -31.48 8.90 -2.36
CA SER A 110 -31.42 7.43 -2.40
C SER A 110 -32.74 6.77 -2.81
N GLU A 111 -33.75 7.54 -3.24
CA GLU A 111 -34.99 7.00 -3.80
C GLU A 111 -35.05 7.17 -5.33
#